data_f5e488cf676402cd3caecf88dadd5d1d
#
_entry.id   f5e488cf676402cd3caecf88dadd5d1d
#
_cell.length_a   1.000
_cell.length_b   1.000
_cell.length_c   1.000
_cell.angle_alpha   90.00
_cell.angle_beta   90.00
_cell.angle_gamma   90.00
#
_symmetry.space_group_name_H-M   'P 1'
#
loop_
_entity.id
_entity.type
_entity.pdbx_description
1 polymer ?
#
loop_
_entity_poly.entity_id
_entity_poly.type
_entity_poly.pdbx_seq_one_letter_code
_entity_poly.pdbx_strand_id
1 'polypeptide(L)'
;MKVGTDGVLLGAWAELEEAASILDIGTGTGLIALMAAQRNAQARIDALEIEPAACREAAYNIRISPWAERIRLYPQALQAFFPAIGYDCILCNPPFFVHSTPAPDNGRSLARHTDTLPHTELIVHAERLLTPHGKFQVILPVEEACQLIAYARRYHLFPLKITRVHPNPGKAPKRLLIQLTRQALPPVETDLIVELSRHHYSEEYIALTREFYLKME
;
A
#
# COMPACT_ATOMS: atom_id res chain seq x y z
N MET A 1 3.79 -15.55 -4.68
CA MET A 1 2.55 -15.08 -3.96
C MET A 1 1.48 -14.75 -4.99
N LYS A 2 0.17 -14.90 -4.68
CA LYS A 2 -0.89 -14.48 -5.64
C LYS A 2 -1.01 -12.96 -5.64
N VAL A 3 -1.20 -12.37 -6.83
CA VAL A 3 -1.53 -10.94 -6.96
C VAL A 3 -2.88 -10.69 -6.27
N GLY A 4 -2.89 -9.82 -5.28
CA GLY A 4 -4.09 -9.46 -4.53
C GLY A 4 -4.75 -8.20 -5.10
N THR A 5 -6.08 -8.15 -5.10
CA THR A 5 -6.86 -6.98 -5.55
C THR A 5 -6.45 -5.70 -4.82
N ASP A 6 -6.13 -5.79 -3.52
CA ASP A 6 -5.74 -4.65 -2.69
C ASP A 6 -4.45 -3.98 -3.20
N GLY A 7 -3.44 -4.79 -3.59
CA GLY A 7 -2.19 -4.26 -4.16
C GLY A 7 -2.41 -3.55 -5.49
N VAL A 8 -3.25 -4.14 -6.37
CA VAL A 8 -3.59 -3.50 -7.66
C VAL A 8 -4.39 -2.21 -7.43
N LEU A 9 -5.36 -2.22 -6.52
CA LEU A 9 -6.13 -1.02 -6.17
C LEU A 9 -5.23 0.10 -5.67
N LEU A 10 -4.34 -0.17 -4.73
CA LEU A 10 -3.43 0.84 -4.21
C LEU A 10 -2.48 1.35 -5.29
N GLY A 11 -1.83 0.45 -6.03
CA GLY A 11 -0.89 0.82 -7.10
C GLY A 11 -1.53 1.62 -8.24
N ALA A 12 -2.83 1.37 -8.52
CA ALA A 12 -3.59 2.11 -9.51
C ALA A 12 -4.10 3.47 -8.99
N TRP A 13 -4.56 3.54 -7.73
CA TRP A 13 -5.18 4.70 -7.12
C TRP A 13 -4.20 5.76 -6.61
N ALA A 14 -3.00 5.34 -6.22
CA ALA A 14 -2.01 6.23 -5.62
C ALA A 14 -1.67 7.42 -6.53
N GLU A 15 -1.48 8.60 -5.93
CA GLU A 15 -1.01 9.79 -6.63
C GLU A 15 0.52 9.79 -6.66
N LEU A 16 1.10 9.60 -7.85
CA LEU A 16 2.52 9.40 -8.06
C LEU A 16 3.16 10.41 -9.01
N GLU A 17 2.36 11.21 -9.70
CA GLU A 17 2.75 11.97 -10.89
C GLU A 17 3.87 12.97 -10.59
N GLU A 18 3.85 13.59 -9.42
CA GLU A 18 4.83 14.61 -9.01
C GLU A 18 5.96 14.05 -8.12
N ALA A 19 5.93 12.76 -7.80
CA ALA A 19 6.93 12.15 -6.92
C ALA A 19 8.25 11.91 -7.66
N ALA A 20 9.35 12.43 -7.14
CA ALA A 20 10.70 12.08 -7.60
C ALA A 20 11.25 10.84 -6.88
N SER A 21 10.76 10.56 -5.66
CA SER A 21 11.18 9.47 -4.80
C SER A 21 9.97 8.73 -4.21
N ILE A 22 9.92 7.42 -4.38
CA ILE A 22 8.81 6.56 -3.93
C ILE A 22 9.37 5.43 -3.08
N LEU A 23 8.70 5.11 -1.97
CA LEU A 23 9.00 3.95 -1.13
C LEU A 23 7.80 3.01 -1.10
N ASP A 24 8.01 1.75 -1.42
CA ASP A 24 7.04 0.67 -1.26
C ASP A 24 7.40 -0.19 -0.04
N ILE A 25 6.62 -0.07 1.04
CA ILE A 25 6.85 -0.78 2.31
C ILE A 25 6.13 -2.11 2.30
N GLY A 26 6.88 -3.20 2.50
CA GLY A 26 6.34 -4.56 2.41
C GLY A 26 5.97 -4.91 0.96
N THR A 27 6.90 -4.70 0.04
CA THR A 27 6.67 -4.82 -1.40
C THR A 27 6.20 -6.21 -1.86
N GLY A 28 6.40 -7.23 -1.03
CA GLY A 28 6.05 -8.61 -1.36
C GLY A 28 6.78 -9.09 -2.61
N THR A 29 6.03 -9.32 -3.69
CA THR A 29 6.58 -9.73 -5.00
C THR A 29 7.04 -8.56 -5.87
N GLY A 30 7.01 -7.33 -5.35
CA GLY A 30 7.37 -6.13 -6.11
C GLY A 30 6.22 -5.50 -6.90
N LEU A 31 4.97 -5.96 -6.71
CA LEU A 31 3.83 -5.55 -7.53
C LEU A 31 3.63 -4.03 -7.51
N ILE A 32 3.51 -3.43 -6.33
CA ILE A 32 3.20 -2.00 -6.19
C ILE A 32 4.38 -1.16 -6.68
N ALA A 33 5.62 -1.55 -6.38
CA ALA A 33 6.81 -0.89 -6.89
C ALA A 33 6.88 -0.91 -8.43
N LEU A 34 6.53 -2.02 -9.08
CA LEU A 34 6.48 -2.15 -10.53
C LEU A 34 5.36 -1.29 -11.14
N MET A 35 4.18 -1.29 -10.53
CA MET A 35 3.06 -0.42 -10.95
C MET A 35 3.42 1.06 -10.82
N ALA A 36 4.10 1.44 -9.74
CA ALA A 36 4.60 2.80 -9.55
C ALA A 36 5.61 3.19 -10.64
N ALA A 37 6.54 2.28 -10.99
CA ALA A 37 7.52 2.50 -12.04
C ALA A 37 6.90 2.63 -13.44
N GLN A 38 5.81 1.89 -13.71
CA GLN A 38 5.04 1.98 -14.94
C GLN A 38 4.33 3.34 -15.06
N ARG A 39 3.73 3.83 -13.96
CA ARG A 39 2.95 5.07 -13.95
C ARG A 39 3.79 6.33 -13.91
N ASN A 40 4.91 6.30 -13.22
CA ASN A 40 5.81 7.44 -13.12
C ASN A 40 7.16 7.11 -13.77
N ALA A 41 7.44 7.72 -14.92
CA ALA A 41 8.64 7.45 -15.71
C ALA A 41 9.93 8.04 -15.11
N GLN A 42 9.83 8.96 -14.15
CA GLN A 42 10.97 9.71 -13.61
C GLN A 42 11.38 9.27 -12.19
N ALA A 43 10.44 8.75 -11.41
CA ALA A 43 10.66 8.42 -10.02
C ALA A 43 11.72 7.33 -9.82
N ARG A 44 12.53 7.49 -8.78
CA ARG A 44 13.31 6.41 -8.18
C ARG A 44 12.44 5.73 -7.13
N ILE A 45 12.50 4.41 -7.10
CA ILE A 45 11.65 3.60 -6.25
C ILE A 45 12.52 2.70 -5.39
N ASP A 46 12.35 2.83 -4.08
CA ASP A 46 12.91 1.91 -3.12
C ASP A 46 11.80 0.97 -2.63
N ALA A 47 12.10 -0.31 -2.52
CA ALA A 47 11.16 -1.35 -2.12
C ALA A 47 11.72 -2.11 -0.92
N LEU A 48 10.97 -2.17 0.18
CA LEU A 48 11.38 -2.89 1.40
C LEU A 48 10.61 -4.22 1.50
N GLU A 49 11.33 -5.28 1.84
CA GLU A 49 10.75 -6.58 2.16
C GLU A 49 11.64 -7.32 3.16
N ILE A 50 11.05 -8.04 4.10
CA ILE A 50 11.79 -8.81 5.11
C ILE A 50 11.76 -10.31 4.86
N GLU A 51 10.74 -10.80 4.16
CA GLU A 51 10.56 -12.24 3.91
C GLU A 51 11.48 -12.69 2.78
N PRO A 52 12.43 -13.64 3.02
CA PRO A 52 13.44 -13.99 2.03
C PRO A 52 12.89 -14.59 0.72
N ALA A 53 11.75 -15.29 0.77
CA ALA A 53 11.14 -15.86 -0.42
C ALA A 53 10.50 -14.75 -1.29
N ALA A 54 9.81 -13.79 -0.65
CA ALA A 54 9.24 -12.63 -1.32
C ALA A 54 10.35 -11.73 -1.91
N CYS A 55 11.45 -11.51 -1.17
CA CYS A 55 12.61 -10.78 -1.69
C CYS A 55 13.18 -11.42 -2.98
N ARG A 56 13.31 -12.75 -3.02
CA ARG A 56 13.80 -13.44 -4.23
C ARG A 56 12.85 -13.25 -5.42
N GLU A 57 11.54 -13.36 -5.16
CA GLU A 57 10.51 -13.16 -6.19
C GLU A 57 10.49 -11.71 -6.68
N ALA A 58 10.52 -10.72 -5.77
CA ALA A 58 10.63 -9.31 -6.10
C ALA A 58 11.87 -8.98 -6.92
N ALA A 59 13.06 -9.48 -6.49
CA ALA A 59 14.30 -9.27 -7.21
C ALA A 59 14.26 -9.84 -8.63
N TYR A 60 13.64 -11.01 -8.80
CA TYR A 60 13.43 -11.59 -10.12
C TYR A 60 12.51 -10.74 -10.97
N ASN A 61 11.34 -10.35 -10.46
CA ASN A 61 10.34 -9.55 -11.17
C ASN A 61 10.88 -8.18 -11.57
N ILE A 62 11.59 -7.51 -10.65
CA ILE A 62 12.25 -6.23 -10.92
C ILE A 62 13.27 -6.39 -12.05
N ARG A 63 14.16 -7.38 -11.95
CA ARG A 63 15.23 -7.62 -12.93
C ARG A 63 14.74 -7.84 -14.35
N ILE A 64 13.61 -8.54 -14.52
CA ILE A 64 13.04 -8.81 -15.86
C ILE A 64 12.13 -7.68 -16.37
N SER A 65 11.84 -6.68 -15.53
CA SER A 65 10.99 -5.55 -15.90
C SER A 65 11.77 -4.51 -16.72
N PRO A 66 11.06 -3.66 -17.52
CA PRO A 66 11.68 -2.52 -18.20
C PRO A 66 12.20 -1.43 -17.25
N TRP A 67 11.89 -1.52 -15.94
CA TRP A 67 12.17 -0.48 -14.94
C TRP A 67 13.25 -0.88 -13.94
N ALA A 68 13.99 -1.95 -14.20
CA ALA A 68 15.00 -2.50 -13.29
C ALA A 68 15.99 -1.45 -12.76
N GLU A 69 16.42 -0.51 -13.61
CA GLU A 69 17.38 0.54 -13.24
C GLU A 69 16.82 1.60 -12.27
N ARG A 70 15.49 1.67 -12.11
CA ARG A 70 14.82 2.66 -11.26
C ARG A 70 14.27 2.10 -9.96
N ILE A 71 14.28 0.77 -9.79
CA ILE A 71 13.74 0.10 -8.60
C ILE A 71 14.87 -0.57 -7.84
N ARG A 72 15.04 -0.19 -6.58
CA ARG A 72 16.02 -0.79 -5.68
C ARG A 72 15.32 -1.56 -4.56
N LEU A 73 15.61 -2.85 -4.48
CA LEU A 73 15.09 -3.70 -3.40
C LEU A 73 16.05 -3.72 -2.21
N TYR A 74 15.49 -3.54 -1.01
CA TYR A 74 16.19 -3.64 0.27
C TYR A 74 15.59 -4.79 1.09
N PRO A 75 16.32 -5.89 1.28
CA PRO A 75 15.88 -7.03 2.10
C PRO A 75 16.09 -6.74 3.58
N GLN A 76 15.32 -5.81 4.14
CA GLN A 76 15.43 -5.38 5.53
C GLN A 76 14.13 -4.84 6.10
N ALA A 77 14.05 -4.82 7.43
CA ALA A 77 12.92 -4.28 8.16
C ALA A 77 12.87 -2.74 8.06
N LEU A 78 11.65 -2.19 8.06
CA LEU A 78 11.40 -0.74 8.06
C LEU A 78 12.08 -0.03 9.23
N GLN A 79 12.13 -0.67 10.39
CA GLN A 79 12.77 -0.16 11.61
C GLN A 79 14.28 0.05 11.44
N ALA A 80 14.93 -0.74 10.58
CA ALA A 80 16.36 -0.67 10.29
C ALA A 80 16.69 0.17 9.05
N PHE A 81 15.67 0.73 8.38
CA PHE A 81 15.86 1.50 7.15
C PHE A 81 16.06 2.99 7.45
N PHE A 82 17.27 3.49 7.19
CA PHE A 82 17.65 4.88 7.38
C PHE A 82 18.28 5.46 6.10
N PRO A 83 17.43 5.87 5.13
CA PRO A 83 17.91 6.49 3.89
C PRO A 83 18.44 7.90 4.15
N ALA A 84 19.31 8.38 3.26
CA ALA A 84 19.87 9.73 3.36
C ALA A 84 18.87 10.84 3.04
N ILE A 85 17.81 10.54 2.28
CA ILE A 85 16.78 11.49 1.85
C ILE A 85 15.39 10.92 2.14
N GLY A 86 14.41 11.81 2.33
CA GLY A 86 13.01 11.41 2.48
C GLY A 86 12.33 11.08 1.15
N TYR A 87 11.09 10.59 1.24
CA TYR A 87 10.27 10.18 0.10
C TYR A 87 9.11 11.13 -0.14
N ASP A 88 8.85 11.44 -1.41
CA ASP A 88 7.68 12.23 -1.81
C ASP A 88 6.41 11.40 -1.77
N CYS A 89 6.54 10.10 -1.93
CA CYS A 89 5.43 9.17 -1.81
C CYS A 89 5.88 7.89 -1.08
N ILE A 90 5.09 7.46 -0.11
CA ILE A 90 5.23 6.16 0.54
C ILE A 90 3.96 5.36 0.28
N LEU A 91 4.12 4.13 -0.18
CA LEU A 91 3.05 3.16 -0.43
C LEU A 91 3.16 2.01 0.55
N CYS A 92 2.02 1.51 1.03
CA CYS A 92 2.00 0.30 1.85
C CYS A 92 0.67 -0.44 1.70
N ASN A 93 0.75 -1.72 1.41
CA ASN A 93 -0.36 -2.66 1.54
C ASN A 93 0.01 -3.67 2.65
N PRO A 94 -0.13 -3.29 3.92
CA PRO A 94 0.36 -4.10 5.02
C PRO A 94 -0.48 -5.38 5.18
N PRO A 95 0.10 -6.47 5.72
CA PRO A 95 -0.67 -7.66 6.06
C PRO A 95 -1.72 -7.31 7.10
N PHE A 96 -2.96 -7.77 6.90
CA PHE A 96 -4.07 -7.52 7.82
C PHE A 96 -4.03 -8.50 8.98
N PHE A 97 -4.24 -8.00 10.20
CA PHE A 97 -4.57 -8.84 11.32
C PHE A 97 -6.01 -9.35 11.15
N VAL A 98 -6.17 -10.52 10.57
CA VAL A 98 -7.43 -11.23 10.79
C VAL A 98 -7.41 -11.58 12.29
N HIS A 99 -8.32 -11.00 13.07
CA HIS A 99 -8.66 -11.50 14.38
C HIS A 99 -9.26 -12.92 14.23
N SER A 100 -8.43 -13.87 13.83
CA SER A 100 -8.78 -15.27 13.93
C SER A 100 -8.72 -15.60 15.42
N THR A 101 -9.86 -16.00 15.98
CA THR A 101 -9.98 -16.63 17.30
C THR A 101 -8.74 -17.51 17.51
N PRO A 102 -8.01 -17.39 18.64
CA PRO A 102 -6.82 -18.17 18.89
C PRO A 102 -7.16 -19.64 18.70
N ALA A 103 -6.56 -20.31 17.73
CA ALA A 103 -6.59 -21.76 17.68
C ALA A 103 -5.87 -22.25 18.95
N PRO A 104 -6.37 -23.27 19.66
CA PRO A 104 -5.83 -23.72 20.94
C PRO A 104 -4.52 -24.51 20.80
N ASP A 105 -3.60 -24.07 19.96
CA ASP A 105 -2.31 -24.73 19.77
C ASP A 105 -1.18 -23.78 20.19
N ASN A 106 -0.75 -23.97 21.43
CA ASN A 106 0.12 -23.11 22.23
C ASN A 106 1.59 -22.97 21.76
N GLY A 107 1.96 -23.41 20.56
CA GLY A 107 3.35 -23.37 20.09
C GLY A 107 3.63 -22.47 18.87
N ARG A 108 2.60 -22.16 18.07
CA ARG A 108 2.76 -21.38 16.82
C ARG A 108 2.27 -19.94 16.91
N SER A 109 1.64 -19.57 18.00
CA SER A 109 1.05 -18.23 18.21
C SER A 109 2.12 -17.15 18.47
N LEU A 110 3.18 -17.47 19.22
CA LEU A 110 4.23 -16.51 19.56
C LEU A 110 5.09 -16.09 18.35
N ALA A 111 5.35 -17.00 17.39
CA ALA A 111 6.16 -16.69 16.20
C ALA A 111 5.44 -15.77 15.20
N ARG A 112 4.11 -15.74 15.18
CA ARG A 112 3.33 -14.88 14.27
C ARG A 112 3.19 -13.43 14.73
N HIS A 113 3.44 -13.14 16.01
CA HIS A 113 3.38 -11.77 16.56
C HIS A 113 4.65 -10.95 16.30
N THR A 114 5.75 -11.60 15.92
CA THR A 114 7.02 -10.93 15.63
C THR A 114 7.19 -10.53 14.17
N ASP A 115 6.37 -11.07 13.24
CA ASP A 115 6.57 -10.90 11.79
C ASP A 115 5.65 -9.84 11.16
N THR A 116 4.79 -9.18 11.94
CA THR A 116 3.84 -8.19 11.42
C THR A 116 4.21 -6.80 11.92
N LEU A 117 4.38 -5.86 11.00
CA LEU A 117 4.60 -4.44 11.28
C LEU A 117 3.32 -3.83 11.91
N PRO A 118 3.31 -3.44 13.19
CA PRO A 118 2.15 -2.80 13.79
C PRO A 118 1.83 -1.49 13.07
N HIS A 119 0.54 -1.17 12.90
CA HIS A 119 0.13 0.10 12.26
C HIS A 119 0.69 1.33 12.98
N THR A 120 0.94 1.24 14.28
CA THR A 120 1.57 2.28 15.09
C THR A 120 3.02 2.51 14.67
N GLU A 121 3.80 1.45 14.47
CA GLU A 121 5.17 1.56 13.98
C GLU A 121 5.21 2.02 12.52
N LEU A 122 4.28 1.52 11.69
CA LEU A 122 4.16 1.96 10.30
C LEU A 122 3.99 3.48 10.21
N ILE A 123 3.12 4.08 11.02
CA ILE A 123 2.91 5.53 11.06
C ILE A 123 4.16 6.27 11.52
N VAL A 124 4.82 5.83 12.59
CA VAL A 124 6.04 6.46 13.12
C VAL A 124 7.12 6.51 12.05
N HIS A 125 7.32 5.39 11.34
CA HIS A 125 8.35 5.33 10.32
C HIS A 125 7.96 6.04 9.03
N ALA A 126 6.69 5.99 8.62
CA ALA A 126 6.21 6.75 7.48
C ALA A 126 6.39 8.25 7.71
N GLU A 127 6.01 8.75 8.90
CA GLU A 127 6.21 10.15 9.27
C GLU A 127 7.68 10.55 9.16
N ARG A 128 8.59 9.77 9.74
CA ARG A 128 10.04 10.03 9.70
C ARG A 128 10.62 10.03 8.29
N LEU A 129 10.08 9.20 7.39
CA LEU A 129 10.61 8.99 6.05
C LEU A 129 10.01 9.92 4.99
N LEU A 130 8.89 10.59 5.28
CA LEU A 130 8.27 11.52 4.35
C LEU A 130 9.05 12.84 4.25
N THR A 131 9.15 13.35 3.03
CA THR A 131 9.51 14.76 2.79
C THR A 131 8.43 15.70 3.38
N PRO A 132 8.70 17.01 3.56
CA PRO A 132 7.72 17.96 4.11
C PRO A 132 6.37 17.97 3.37
N HIS A 133 6.36 17.72 2.06
CA HIS A 133 5.18 17.66 1.21
C HIS A 133 4.81 16.24 0.80
N GLY A 134 5.47 15.25 1.37
CA GLY A 134 5.29 13.84 1.03
C GLY A 134 3.91 13.30 1.41
N LYS A 135 3.48 12.27 0.70
CA LYS A 135 2.19 11.59 0.86
C LYS A 135 2.39 10.15 1.27
N PHE A 136 1.76 9.72 2.36
CA PHE A 136 1.68 8.30 2.72
C PHE A 136 0.34 7.73 2.26
N GLN A 137 0.38 6.71 1.43
CA GLN A 137 -0.80 6.10 0.80
C GLN A 137 -0.88 4.62 1.15
N VAL A 138 -2.04 4.20 1.65
CA VAL A 138 -2.23 2.86 2.21
C VAL A 138 -3.62 2.32 1.90
N ILE A 139 -3.74 1.01 1.76
CA ILE A 139 -5.03 0.31 1.69
C ILE A 139 -5.20 -0.59 2.90
N LEU A 140 -6.36 -0.52 3.55
CA LEU A 140 -6.67 -1.29 4.76
C LEU A 140 -8.15 -1.67 4.81
N PRO A 141 -8.52 -2.74 5.53
CA PRO A 141 -9.89 -2.95 5.97
C PRO A 141 -10.39 -1.75 6.77
N VAL A 142 -11.71 -1.52 6.77
CA VAL A 142 -12.30 -0.28 7.31
C VAL A 142 -11.96 -0.04 8.77
N GLU A 143 -12.01 -1.07 9.60
CA GLU A 143 -11.74 -0.96 11.03
C GLU A 143 -10.28 -0.55 11.29
N GLU A 144 -9.33 -1.26 10.68
CA GLU A 144 -7.90 -0.99 10.79
C GLU A 144 -7.54 0.38 10.21
N ALA A 145 -8.20 0.78 9.13
CA ALA A 145 -8.05 2.09 8.53
C ALA A 145 -8.47 3.22 9.48
N CYS A 146 -9.61 3.08 10.16
CA CYS A 146 -10.06 4.05 11.16
C CYS A 146 -9.09 4.16 12.34
N GLN A 147 -8.56 3.04 12.81
CA GLN A 147 -7.56 3.00 13.88
C GLN A 147 -6.26 3.70 13.42
N LEU A 148 -5.79 3.39 12.21
CA LEU A 148 -4.60 4.00 11.64
C LEU A 148 -4.75 5.53 11.51
N ILE A 149 -5.88 6.02 11.01
CA ILE A 149 -6.17 7.46 10.91
C ILE A 149 -6.16 8.14 12.29
N ALA A 150 -6.81 7.53 13.28
CA ALA A 150 -6.85 8.07 14.64
C ALA A 150 -5.45 8.16 15.25
N TYR A 151 -4.60 7.17 14.98
CA TYR A 151 -3.21 7.13 15.44
C TYR A 151 -2.32 8.13 14.67
N ALA A 152 -2.46 8.21 13.36
CA ALA A 152 -1.67 9.08 12.48
C ALA A 152 -1.75 10.57 12.88
N ARG A 153 -2.91 11.02 13.36
CA ARG A 153 -3.11 12.39 13.85
C ARG A 153 -2.15 12.76 15.00
N ARG A 154 -1.73 11.79 15.83
CA ARG A 154 -0.78 12.01 16.93
C ARG A 154 0.64 12.27 16.41
N TYR A 155 0.90 11.89 15.16
CA TYR A 155 2.18 12.10 14.46
C TYR A 155 2.06 13.14 13.34
N HIS A 156 1.08 14.05 13.46
CA HIS A 156 0.86 15.13 12.50
C HIS A 156 0.68 14.66 11.05
N LEU A 157 0.11 13.46 10.88
CA LEU A 157 -0.34 12.96 9.58
C LEU A 157 -1.88 12.97 9.54
N PHE A 158 -2.43 13.68 8.58
CA PHE A 158 -3.86 13.92 8.44
C PHE A 158 -4.36 13.34 7.12
N PRO A 159 -5.57 12.75 7.07
CA PRO A 159 -6.14 12.29 5.81
C PRO A 159 -6.41 13.48 4.89
N LEU A 160 -5.92 13.38 3.66
CA LEU A 160 -6.20 14.32 2.58
C LEU A 160 -7.23 13.75 1.60
N LYS A 161 -7.18 12.42 1.37
CA LYS A 161 -8.10 11.72 0.49
C LYS A 161 -8.44 10.36 1.08
N ILE A 162 -9.72 10.00 1.04
CA ILE A 162 -10.22 8.69 1.47
C ILE A 162 -11.16 8.17 0.38
N THR A 163 -10.88 6.98 -0.14
CA THR A 163 -11.79 6.29 -1.06
C THR A 163 -12.32 5.03 -0.40
N ARG A 164 -13.63 4.96 -0.22
CA ARG A 164 -14.33 3.77 0.30
C ARG A 164 -14.54 2.77 -0.83
N VAL A 165 -13.98 1.58 -0.69
CA VAL A 165 -14.06 0.52 -1.71
C VAL A 165 -15.17 -0.45 -1.33
N HIS A 166 -16.21 -0.47 -2.16
CA HIS A 166 -17.38 -1.33 -2.03
C HIS A 166 -17.28 -2.54 -2.97
N PRO A 167 -17.52 -3.77 -2.49
CA PRO A 167 -17.47 -4.94 -3.37
C PRO A 167 -18.57 -4.89 -4.45
N ASN A 168 -19.80 -4.46 -4.06
CA ASN A 168 -20.96 -4.35 -4.93
C ASN A 168 -21.85 -3.18 -4.49
N PRO A 169 -22.80 -2.72 -5.32
CA PRO A 169 -23.80 -1.73 -4.94
C PRO A 169 -24.60 -2.16 -3.70
N GLY A 170 -24.83 -1.22 -2.79
CA GLY A 170 -25.61 -1.47 -1.56
C GLY A 170 -24.88 -2.29 -0.47
N LYS A 171 -23.63 -2.72 -0.70
CA LYS A 171 -22.81 -3.33 0.35
C LYS A 171 -21.93 -2.28 1.04
N ALA A 172 -21.75 -2.46 2.34
CA ALA A 172 -20.80 -1.63 3.09
C ALA A 172 -19.38 -1.73 2.49
N PRO A 173 -18.56 -0.67 2.59
CA PRO A 173 -17.18 -0.70 2.13
C PRO A 173 -16.39 -1.75 2.90
N LYS A 174 -15.48 -2.44 2.21
CA LYS A 174 -14.61 -3.44 2.83
C LYS A 174 -13.17 -2.96 2.97
N ARG A 175 -12.78 -1.93 2.20
CA ARG A 175 -11.45 -1.33 2.25
C ARG A 175 -11.58 0.18 2.22
N LEU A 176 -10.59 0.85 2.81
CA LEU A 176 -10.32 2.26 2.58
C LEU A 176 -8.95 2.39 1.91
N LEU A 177 -8.91 3.17 0.84
CA LEU A 177 -7.69 3.73 0.30
C LEU A 177 -7.52 5.10 0.95
N ILE A 178 -6.40 5.34 1.58
CA ILE A 178 -6.16 6.52 2.40
C ILE A 178 -4.87 7.19 1.94
N GLN A 179 -4.93 8.50 1.74
CA GLN A 179 -3.77 9.35 1.55
C GLN A 179 -3.63 10.26 2.75
N LEU A 180 -2.49 10.17 3.41
CA LEU A 180 -2.13 10.98 4.57
C LEU A 180 -1.04 11.98 4.20
N THR A 181 -1.12 13.18 4.75
CA THR A 181 -0.13 14.26 4.58
C THR A 181 0.09 14.99 5.91
N ARG A 182 1.09 15.89 5.96
CA ARG A 182 1.30 16.78 7.12
C ARG A 182 0.33 17.96 7.18
N GLN A 183 -0.49 18.16 6.15
CA GLN A 183 -1.44 19.27 6.09
C GLN A 183 -2.78 18.87 6.71
N ALA A 184 -3.21 19.60 7.72
CA ALA A 184 -4.50 19.41 8.39
C ALA A 184 -5.64 20.08 7.59
N LEU A 185 -6.02 19.48 6.49
CA LEU A 185 -7.13 19.90 5.62
C LEU A 185 -8.32 18.93 5.74
N PRO A 186 -9.55 19.36 5.44
CA PRO A 186 -10.67 18.45 5.29
C PRO A 186 -10.38 17.44 4.18
N PRO A 187 -10.57 16.12 4.42
CA PRO A 187 -10.32 15.11 3.39
C PRO A 187 -11.36 15.17 2.26
N VAL A 188 -10.90 14.88 1.05
CA VAL A 188 -11.80 14.55 -0.05
C VAL A 188 -12.21 13.10 0.10
N GLU A 189 -13.51 12.85 0.22
CA GLU A 189 -14.06 11.50 0.38
C GLU A 189 -14.78 11.06 -0.89
N THR A 190 -14.50 9.86 -1.36
CA THR A 190 -15.09 9.25 -2.57
C THR A 190 -15.48 7.81 -2.31
N ASP A 191 -16.31 7.26 -3.18
CA ASP A 191 -16.69 5.86 -3.18
C ASP A 191 -16.23 5.20 -4.50
N LEU A 192 -15.78 3.95 -4.43
CA LEU A 192 -15.43 3.11 -5.56
C LEU A 192 -16.18 1.79 -5.43
N ILE A 193 -17.02 1.47 -6.38
CA ILE A 193 -17.69 0.17 -6.48
C ILE A 193 -16.84 -0.72 -7.38
N VAL A 194 -16.52 -1.95 -6.94
CA VAL A 194 -15.68 -2.87 -7.74
C VAL A 194 -16.53 -3.58 -8.79
N GLU A 195 -17.56 -4.30 -8.39
CA GLU A 195 -18.46 -5.02 -9.30
C GLU A 195 -19.89 -4.48 -9.21
N LEU A 196 -20.55 -4.29 -10.34
CA LEU A 196 -21.99 -3.99 -10.39
C LEU A 196 -22.81 -5.27 -10.23
N SER A 197 -22.33 -6.37 -10.82
CA SER A 197 -22.83 -7.74 -10.67
C SER A 197 -21.69 -8.71 -10.92
N ARG A 198 -21.91 -10.01 -10.69
CA ARG A 198 -20.88 -11.02 -10.85
C ARG A 198 -20.17 -10.94 -12.21
N HIS A 199 -18.85 -10.71 -12.19
CA HIS A 199 -17.97 -10.51 -13.36
C HIS A 199 -18.31 -9.28 -14.23
N HIS A 200 -19.12 -8.36 -13.71
CA HIS A 200 -19.41 -7.07 -14.33
C HIS A 200 -18.83 -5.98 -13.44
N TYR A 201 -17.70 -5.41 -13.83
CA TYR A 201 -17.01 -4.35 -13.09
C TYR A 201 -17.63 -2.98 -13.36
N SER A 202 -17.49 -2.04 -12.42
CA SER A 202 -17.90 -0.66 -12.63
C SER A 202 -16.95 0.05 -13.63
N GLU A 203 -17.48 1.06 -14.31
CA GLU A 203 -16.68 1.86 -15.25
C GLU A 203 -15.50 2.54 -14.54
N GLU A 204 -15.71 3.01 -13.31
CA GLU A 204 -14.69 3.65 -12.49
C GLU A 204 -13.58 2.67 -12.11
N TYR A 205 -13.94 1.43 -11.75
CA TYR A 205 -12.95 0.40 -11.43
C TYR A 205 -12.17 -0.02 -12.68
N ILE A 206 -12.85 -0.18 -13.81
CA ILE A 206 -12.20 -0.49 -15.10
C ILE A 206 -11.25 0.64 -15.49
N ALA A 207 -11.72 1.90 -15.45
CA ALA A 207 -10.89 3.06 -15.78
C ALA A 207 -9.64 3.16 -14.90
N LEU A 208 -9.78 2.82 -13.61
CA LEU A 208 -8.68 2.84 -12.65
C LEU A 208 -7.64 1.74 -12.90
N THR A 209 -8.09 0.53 -13.27
CA THR A 209 -7.22 -0.67 -13.19
C THR A 209 -6.88 -1.31 -14.53
N ARG A 210 -7.48 -0.87 -15.65
CA ARG A 210 -7.32 -1.50 -16.99
C ARG A 210 -5.87 -1.63 -17.47
N GLU A 211 -4.99 -0.73 -17.06
CA GLU A 211 -3.58 -0.76 -17.45
C GLU A 211 -2.79 -1.87 -16.76
N PHE A 212 -3.39 -2.55 -15.76
CA PHE A 212 -2.74 -3.56 -14.93
C PHE A 212 -3.34 -4.96 -15.08
N TYR A 213 -4.42 -5.11 -15.84
CA TYR A 213 -5.04 -6.40 -16.14
C TYR A 213 -4.98 -6.70 -17.65
N LEU A 214 -4.77 -7.97 -17.99
CA LEU A 214 -4.71 -8.42 -19.38
C LEU A 214 -6.07 -8.31 -20.11
N LYS A 215 -7.16 -8.43 -19.37
CA LYS A 215 -8.54 -8.32 -19.87
C LYS A 215 -9.38 -7.62 -18.79
N MET A 216 -9.88 -6.45 -19.11
CA MET A 216 -10.86 -5.70 -18.33
C MET A 216 -11.92 -5.21 -19.33
N GLU A 217 -12.97 -6.00 -19.49
CA GLU A 217 -14.14 -5.67 -20.31
C GLU A 217 -15.34 -5.39 -19.39
#